data_f6a0ba6fedd91d69c595c4539e511c09
#
_entry.id   f6a0ba6fedd91d69c595c4539e511c09
#
_cell.length_a   1.000
_cell.length_b   1.000
_cell.length_c   1.000
_cell.angle_alpha   90.00
_cell.angle_beta   90.00
_cell.angle_gamma   90.00
#
_symmetry.space_group_name_H-M   'P 1'
#
loop_
_entity.id
_entity.type
_entity.pdbx_description
1 polymer ?
#
loop_
_entity_poly.entity_id
_entity_poly.type
_entity_poly.pdbx_seq_one_letter_code
_entity_poly.pdbx_strand_id
1 'polypeptide(L)'
;FLECLYNSLENLYKMHACCNSVSLKRPEMLKLDSISKSFGDKPVLNDISIEIDEGERFTLLGQSGCGKSTLLRMIAGFESPDKGKIWIEGHEISSLPVEQRPVGMIFQNYALFPHMTVYDNIAVGPRVRKLAEPEIEKRIDELLEITHLQDLKNSYPQNISGGEAQRVALARAVINRPKILLLDEPLSALDPSLRKHLREELVEMQRTLGITFLFVTHDQEEAMSMATKMCIMEKGSIKQSGTPADLYERPKSSFVANFLGEINCLNGRVEQKTGNMTTLSLGKSGKIQFIAGVDENKEQQCYVRPENIFFYSNQEHNQPMNSLEGILISINFFGNHTRYQIELADGSIFKVSLHHRKAVQHKISRGDQVRVLFAVSDVFQINEN
;
A
#
# COMPACT_ATOMS: atom_id res chain seq x y z
N PHE A 1 29.34 -10.53 -32.17
CA PHE A 1 28.48 -11.48 -31.39
C PHE A 1 27.77 -10.77 -30.22
N LEU A 2 28.48 -9.91 -29.47
CA LEU A 2 27.90 -9.14 -28.37
C LEU A 2 26.93 -8.04 -28.84
N GLU A 3 27.17 -7.40 -30.00
CA GLU A 3 26.24 -6.41 -30.56
C GLU A 3 24.94 -7.04 -31.10
N CYS A 4 24.98 -8.26 -31.63
CA CYS A 4 23.76 -8.99 -32.02
C CYS A 4 22.89 -9.39 -30.81
N LEU A 5 23.51 -9.75 -29.68
CA LEU A 5 22.81 -10.06 -28.44
C LEU A 5 22.20 -8.80 -27.81
N TYR A 6 22.90 -7.67 -27.84
CA TYR A 6 22.40 -6.38 -27.30
C TYR A 6 21.19 -5.89 -28.11
N ASN A 7 21.25 -5.92 -29.43
CA ASN A 7 20.15 -5.57 -30.33
C ASN A 7 18.95 -6.53 -30.23
N SER A 8 19.17 -7.80 -29.91
CA SER A 8 18.08 -8.77 -29.66
C SER A 8 17.39 -8.53 -28.34
N LEU A 9 18.13 -8.13 -27.27
CA LEU A 9 17.57 -7.77 -25.98
C LEU A 9 16.81 -6.43 -26.05
N GLU A 10 17.31 -5.45 -26.78
CA GLU A 10 16.63 -4.16 -26.99
C GLU A 10 15.33 -4.31 -27.80
N ASN A 11 15.31 -5.21 -28.78
CA ASN A 11 14.10 -5.54 -29.54
C ASN A 11 13.11 -6.36 -28.72
N LEU A 12 13.55 -7.27 -27.85
CA LEU A 12 12.69 -7.95 -26.87
C LEU A 12 12.10 -6.97 -25.85
N TYR A 13 12.89 -6.00 -25.37
CA TYR A 13 12.42 -4.95 -24.48
C TYR A 13 11.41 -4.01 -25.16
N LYS A 14 11.65 -3.63 -26.42
CA LYS A 14 10.72 -2.84 -27.24
C LYS A 14 9.45 -3.63 -27.60
N MET A 15 9.54 -4.93 -27.88
CA MET A 15 8.36 -5.79 -28.06
C MET A 15 7.55 -5.96 -26.77
N HIS A 16 8.17 -6.09 -25.60
CA HIS A 16 7.46 -6.09 -24.31
C HIS A 16 6.79 -4.74 -24.00
N ALA A 17 7.44 -3.62 -24.36
CA ALA A 17 6.87 -2.29 -24.20
C ALA A 17 5.71 -2.02 -25.18
N CYS A 18 5.74 -2.58 -26.39
CA CYS A 18 4.66 -2.45 -27.37
C CYS A 18 3.46 -3.39 -27.09
N CYS A 19 3.68 -4.56 -26.47
CA CYS A 19 2.59 -5.44 -26.04
C CYS A 19 1.83 -4.93 -24.80
N ASN A 20 2.40 -4.01 -24.04
CA ASN A 20 1.73 -3.40 -22.88
C ASN A 20 0.72 -2.29 -23.22
N SER A 21 0.49 -1.98 -24.51
CA SER A 21 -0.48 -0.95 -24.93
C SER A 21 -1.86 -1.46 -25.31
N VAL A 22 -2.13 -2.76 -25.27
CA VAL A 22 -3.48 -3.32 -25.24
C VAL A 22 -3.75 -3.78 -23.82
N SER A 23 -4.22 -2.86 -22.97
CA SER A 23 -4.79 -3.20 -21.68
C SER A 23 -6.04 -4.06 -21.93
N LEU A 24 -5.87 -5.36 -22.04
CA LEU A 24 -6.97 -6.31 -21.88
C LEU A 24 -7.47 -6.09 -20.46
N LYS A 25 -8.60 -5.39 -20.31
CA LYS A 25 -9.26 -5.17 -19.03
C LYS A 25 -9.47 -6.55 -18.40
N ARG A 26 -8.79 -6.82 -17.28
CA ARG A 26 -9.00 -8.08 -16.56
C ARG A 26 -10.46 -8.15 -16.12
N PRO A 27 -11.06 -9.35 -16.07
CA PRO A 27 -12.42 -9.47 -15.58
C PRO A 27 -12.53 -9.00 -14.13
N GLU A 28 -13.62 -8.31 -13.82
CA GLU A 28 -13.96 -7.85 -12.48
C GLU A 28 -14.19 -9.06 -11.56
N MET A 29 -13.39 -9.19 -10.50
CA MET A 29 -13.50 -10.28 -9.54
C MET A 29 -14.42 -9.93 -8.38
N LEU A 30 -14.23 -8.74 -7.77
CA LEU A 30 -15.06 -8.26 -6.65
C LEU A 30 -15.56 -6.86 -6.96
N LYS A 31 -16.86 -6.65 -6.75
CA LYS A 31 -17.47 -5.32 -6.76
C LYS A 31 -18.25 -5.08 -5.48
N LEU A 32 -17.94 -3.98 -4.82
CA LEU A 32 -18.73 -3.40 -3.76
C LEU A 32 -19.44 -2.18 -4.33
N ASP A 33 -20.74 -2.11 -4.20
CA ASP A 33 -21.57 -1.04 -4.75
C ASP A 33 -22.33 -0.36 -3.61
N SER A 34 -21.89 0.86 -3.26
CA SER A 34 -22.53 1.77 -2.29
C SER A 34 -22.78 1.14 -0.92
N ILE A 35 -21.80 0.38 -0.42
CA ILE A 35 -21.91 -0.32 0.86
C ILE A 35 -21.94 0.65 2.02
N SER A 36 -23.00 0.56 2.84
CA SER A 36 -23.12 1.29 4.10
C SER A 36 -23.46 0.35 5.25
N LYS A 37 -22.94 0.66 6.45
CA LYS A 37 -23.14 -0.13 7.67
C LYS A 37 -23.13 0.75 8.90
N SER A 38 -24.10 0.53 9.80
CA SER A 38 -24.16 1.14 11.14
C SER A 38 -24.34 0.04 12.19
N PHE A 39 -23.85 0.28 13.39
CA PHE A 39 -24.13 -0.52 14.59
C PHE A 39 -24.87 0.37 15.60
N GLY A 40 -26.16 0.12 15.75
CA GLY A 40 -27.06 1.07 16.43
C GLY A 40 -27.02 2.43 15.71
N ASP A 41 -26.83 3.51 16.45
CA ASP A 41 -26.76 4.87 15.91
C ASP A 41 -25.38 5.26 15.37
N LYS A 42 -24.38 4.37 15.49
CA LYS A 42 -23.00 4.67 15.04
C LYS A 42 -22.77 4.21 13.61
N PRO A 43 -22.62 5.12 12.64
CA PRO A 43 -22.20 4.77 11.28
C PRO A 43 -20.74 4.30 11.31
N VAL A 44 -20.46 3.18 10.63
CA VAL A 44 -19.11 2.59 10.53
C VAL A 44 -18.61 2.62 9.09
N LEU A 45 -19.49 2.39 8.12
CA LEU A 45 -19.18 2.49 6.70
C LEU A 45 -20.22 3.35 6.02
N ASN A 46 -19.77 4.23 5.13
CA ASN A 46 -20.60 5.16 4.42
C ASN A 46 -20.25 5.19 2.94
N ASP A 47 -21.15 4.67 2.11
CA ASP A 47 -21.09 4.69 0.64
C ASP A 47 -19.75 4.18 0.06
N ILE A 48 -19.36 2.97 0.45
CA ILE A 48 -18.13 2.34 -0.02
C ILE A 48 -18.37 1.65 -1.36
N SER A 49 -17.65 2.10 -2.39
CA SER A 49 -17.63 1.47 -3.70
C SER A 49 -16.20 1.12 -4.11
N ILE A 50 -15.95 -0.16 -4.44
CA ILE A 50 -14.63 -0.72 -4.79
C ILE A 50 -14.81 -1.72 -5.93
N GLU A 51 -13.89 -1.70 -6.89
CA GLU A 51 -13.75 -2.71 -7.93
C GLU A 51 -12.35 -3.30 -7.89
N ILE A 52 -12.27 -4.65 -7.84
CA ILE A 52 -11.03 -5.43 -7.80
C ILE A 52 -11.05 -6.39 -8.98
N ASP A 53 -9.99 -6.35 -9.79
CA ASP A 53 -9.85 -7.22 -10.94
C ASP A 53 -9.26 -8.59 -10.55
N GLU A 54 -9.44 -9.60 -11.42
CA GLU A 54 -8.90 -10.94 -11.20
C GLU A 54 -7.36 -10.92 -11.07
N GLY A 55 -6.86 -11.64 -10.06
CA GLY A 55 -5.42 -11.74 -9.78
C GLY A 55 -4.78 -10.48 -9.18
N GLU A 56 -5.57 -9.45 -8.81
CA GLU A 56 -5.06 -8.29 -8.08
C GLU A 56 -4.68 -8.64 -6.64
N ARG A 57 -3.70 -7.90 -6.12
CA ARG A 57 -3.44 -7.74 -4.70
C ARG A 57 -3.95 -6.37 -4.28
N PHE A 58 -5.18 -6.33 -3.81
CA PHE A 58 -5.82 -5.10 -3.38
C PHE A 58 -5.66 -4.89 -1.88
N THR A 59 -5.29 -3.70 -1.46
CA THR A 59 -5.09 -3.37 -0.04
C THR A 59 -6.04 -2.29 0.45
N LEU A 60 -6.73 -2.57 1.56
CA LEU A 60 -7.47 -1.57 2.35
C LEU A 60 -6.53 -1.03 3.43
N LEU A 61 -6.07 0.20 3.27
CA LEU A 61 -5.18 0.87 4.21
C LEU A 61 -5.94 1.95 4.99
N GLY A 62 -5.70 2.08 6.29
CA GLY A 62 -6.31 3.13 7.10
C GLY A 62 -6.07 2.94 8.59
N GLN A 63 -6.38 3.95 9.38
CA GLN A 63 -6.24 3.92 10.83
C GLN A 63 -7.13 2.83 11.48
N SER A 64 -6.76 2.40 12.68
CA SER A 64 -7.60 1.48 13.47
C SER A 64 -8.99 2.06 13.69
N GLY A 65 -10.03 1.21 13.56
CA GLY A 65 -11.42 1.63 13.74
C GLY A 65 -12.06 2.37 12.56
N CYS A 66 -11.41 2.52 11.40
CA CYS A 66 -12.02 3.18 10.23
C CYS A 66 -12.98 2.28 9.42
N GLY A 67 -13.22 1.01 9.83
CA GLY A 67 -14.21 0.12 9.22
C GLY A 67 -13.64 -1.00 8.34
N LYS A 68 -12.32 -1.14 8.16
CA LYS A 68 -11.68 -2.14 7.28
C LYS A 68 -12.10 -3.58 7.59
N SER A 69 -11.93 -4.04 8.83
CA SER A 69 -12.31 -5.40 9.24
C SER A 69 -13.83 -5.64 9.16
N THR A 70 -14.65 -4.59 9.36
CA THR A 70 -16.10 -4.67 9.17
C THR A 70 -16.43 -4.93 7.70
N LEU A 71 -15.78 -4.21 6.77
CA LEU A 71 -15.94 -4.42 5.34
C LEU A 71 -15.51 -5.84 4.93
N LEU A 72 -14.36 -6.29 5.46
CA LEU A 72 -13.87 -7.66 5.20
C LEU A 72 -14.86 -8.73 5.69
N ARG A 73 -15.41 -8.56 6.91
CA ARG A 73 -16.43 -9.47 7.47
C ARG A 73 -17.70 -9.47 6.65
N MET A 74 -18.11 -8.35 6.07
CA MET A 74 -19.27 -8.32 5.16
C MET A 74 -19.01 -9.07 3.86
N ILE A 75 -17.82 -8.97 3.28
CA ILE A 75 -17.46 -9.76 2.09
C ILE A 75 -17.42 -11.25 2.43
N ALA A 76 -16.90 -11.61 3.60
CA ALA A 76 -16.87 -13.00 4.07
C ALA A 76 -18.26 -13.55 4.45
N GLY A 77 -19.25 -12.71 4.73
CA GLY A 77 -20.62 -13.09 5.09
C GLY A 77 -20.90 -13.18 6.59
N PHE A 78 -19.96 -12.75 7.45
CA PHE A 78 -20.19 -12.68 8.91
C PHE A 78 -21.05 -11.49 9.31
N GLU A 79 -21.15 -10.48 8.44
CA GLU A 79 -21.97 -9.29 8.62
C GLU A 79 -22.74 -9.00 7.32
N SER A 80 -23.89 -8.37 7.41
CA SER A 80 -24.67 -7.93 6.24
C SER A 80 -24.61 -6.42 6.12
N PRO A 81 -24.48 -5.86 4.91
CA PRO A 81 -24.60 -4.43 4.70
C PRO A 81 -26.03 -3.95 5.01
N ASP A 82 -26.18 -2.72 5.48
CA ASP A 82 -27.48 -2.08 5.64
C ASP A 82 -27.99 -1.51 4.31
N LYS A 83 -27.03 -1.10 3.43
CA LYS A 83 -27.29 -0.63 2.06
C LYS A 83 -26.18 -1.12 1.16
N GLY A 84 -26.49 -1.19 -0.15
CA GLY A 84 -25.55 -1.58 -1.18
C GLY A 84 -25.51 -3.08 -1.43
N LYS A 85 -24.65 -3.50 -2.35
CA LYS A 85 -24.55 -4.89 -2.81
C LYS A 85 -23.12 -5.32 -3.01
N ILE A 86 -22.86 -6.62 -2.83
CA ILE A 86 -21.56 -7.27 -2.99
C ILE A 86 -21.66 -8.28 -4.11
N TRP A 87 -20.73 -8.22 -5.06
CA TRP A 87 -20.69 -9.07 -6.24
C TRP A 87 -19.34 -9.75 -6.35
N ILE A 88 -19.32 -11.05 -6.68
CA ILE A 88 -18.10 -11.79 -7.05
C ILE A 88 -18.35 -12.44 -8.41
N GLU A 89 -17.44 -12.22 -9.37
CA GLU A 89 -17.55 -12.69 -10.77
C GLU A 89 -18.94 -12.37 -11.37
N GLY A 90 -19.48 -11.18 -11.10
CA GLY A 90 -20.79 -10.75 -11.58
C GLY A 90 -22.01 -11.38 -10.88
N HIS A 91 -21.82 -12.24 -9.86
CA HIS A 91 -22.88 -12.82 -9.08
C HIS A 91 -23.05 -12.09 -7.75
N GLU A 92 -24.27 -11.68 -7.43
CA GLU A 92 -24.58 -11.05 -6.15
C GLU A 92 -24.47 -12.07 -5.01
N ILE A 93 -23.65 -11.76 -4.00
CA ILE A 93 -23.41 -12.62 -2.84
C ILE A 93 -23.91 -12.00 -1.52
N SER A 94 -24.53 -10.83 -1.54
CA SER A 94 -24.92 -10.07 -0.34
C SER A 94 -25.76 -10.89 0.64
N SER A 95 -26.69 -11.72 0.11
CA SER A 95 -27.62 -12.57 0.88
C SER A 95 -27.12 -14.00 1.10
N LEU A 96 -25.99 -14.39 0.48
CA LEU A 96 -25.46 -15.74 0.63
C LEU A 96 -24.86 -15.94 2.04
N PRO A 97 -25.13 -17.10 2.70
CA PRO A 97 -24.48 -17.44 3.94
C PRO A 97 -22.99 -17.73 3.72
N VAL A 98 -22.20 -17.67 4.81
CA VAL A 98 -20.72 -17.76 4.79
C VAL A 98 -20.22 -18.97 4.01
N GLU A 99 -20.81 -20.15 4.24
CA GLU A 99 -20.39 -21.45 3.67
C GLU A 99 -20.61 -21.54 2.15
N GLN A 100 -21.47 -20.69 1.57
CA GLN A 100 -21.77 -20.67 0.13
C GLN A 100 -20.94 -19.59 -0.61
N ARG A 101 -20.24 -18.73 0.11
CA ARG A 101 -19.43 -17.68 -0.54
C ARG A 101 -18.12 -18.26 -1.06
N PRO A 102 -17.70 -17.91 -2.28
CA PRO A 102 -16.46 -18.39 -2.88
C PRO A 102 -15.22 -17.64 -2.35
N VAL A 103 -15.15 -17.44 -1.03
CA VAL A 103 -14.08 -16.71 -0.35
C VAL A 103 -13.36 -17.57 0.66
N GLY A 104 -12.04 -17.36 0.80
CA GLY A 104 -11.26 -17.83 1.94
C GLY A 104 -10.93 -16.65 2.85
N MET A 105 -10.74 -16.89 4.14
CA MET A 105 -10.37 -15.83 5.08
C MET A 105 -9.27 -16.27 6.02
N ILE A 106 -8.28 -15.38 6.22
CA ILE A 106 -7.24 -15.50 7.24
C ILE A 106 -7.49 -14.40 8.27
N PHE A 107 -7.64 -14.81 9.52
CA PHE A 107 -7.84 -13.91 10.66
C PHE A 107 -6.51 -13.44 11.23
N GLN A 108 -6.49 -12.33 11.92
CA GLN A 108 -5.31 -11.68 12.52
C GLN A 108 -4.48 -12.61 13.41
N ASN A 109 -5.12 -13.54 14.13
CA ASN A 109 -4.48 -14.53 15.01
C ASN A 109 -4.43 -15.92 14.38
N TYR A 110 -4.55 -16.04 13.04
CA TYR A 110 -4.56 -17.26 12.25
C TYR A 110 -5.71 -18.23 12.59
N ALA A 111 -6.26 -18.19 13.79
CA ALA A 111 -7.37 -19.03 14.28
C ALA A 111 -7.17 -20.52 13.98
N LEU A 112 -5.95 -21.05 14.19
CA LEU A 112 -5.69 -22.48 14.07
C LEU A 112 -6.33 -23.22 15.24
N PHE A 113 -6.83 -24.45 14.97
CA PHE A 113 -7.36 -25.34 15.98
C PHE A 113 -6.20 -25.96 16.76
N PRO A 114 -5.99 -25.62 18.05
CA PRO A 114 -4.78 -26.02 18.78
C PRO A 114 -4.70 -27.53 19.09
N HIS A 115 -5.84 -28.21 19.05
CA HIS A 115 -5.98 -29.67 19.29
C HIS A 115 -5.90 -30.52 18.02
N MET A 116 -5.67 -29.88 16.86
CA MET A 116 -5.56 -30.54 15.55
C MET A 116 -4.12 -30.38 15.02
N THR A 117 -3.66 -31.39 14.28
CA THR A 117 -2.40 -31.32 13.55
C THR A 117 -2.46 -30.26 12.41
N VAL A 118 -1.34 -29.97 11.78
CA VAL A 118 -1.29 -29.16 10.54
C VAL A 118 -2.19 -29.80 9.47
N TYR A 119 -2.05 -31.10 9.25
CA TYR A 119 -2.90 -31.85 8.31
C TYR A 119 -4.38 -31.67 8.63
N ASP A 120 -4.79 -31.91 9.86
CA ASP A 120 -6.19 -31.83 10.26
C ASP A 120 -6.75 -30.42 10.18
N ASN A 121 -5.95 -29.40 10.54
CA ASN A 121 -6.33 -28.00 10.36
C ASN A 121 -6.68 -27.67 8.91
N ILE A 122 -5.88 -28.18 7.96
CA ILE A 122 -6.11 -27.94 6.53
C ILE A 122 -7.30 -28.79 6.04
N ALA A 123 -7.47 -30.02 6.54
CA ALA A 123 -8.50 -30.93 6.12
C ALA A 123 -9.94 -30.57 6.56
N VAL A 124 -10.11 -29.68 7.57
CA VAL A 124 -11.43 -29.29 8.11
C VAL A 124 -12.39 -28.85 7.00
N GLY A 125 -11.98 -27.91 6.15
CA GLY A 125 -12.85 -27.36 5.12
C GLY A 125 -13.34 -28.40 4.11
N PRO A 126 -12.45 -29.18 3.48
CA PRO A 126 -12.81 -30.26 2.57
C PRO A 126 -13.70 -31.37 3.25
N ARG A 127 -13.42 -31.73 4.50
CA ARG A 127 -14.25 -32.70 5.26
C ARG A 127 -15.65 -32.19 5.49
N VAL A 128 -15.83 -30.91 5.85
CA VAL A 128 -17.16 -30.29 5.97
C VAL A 128 -17.92 -30.32 4.63
N ARG A 129 -17.19 -30.18 3.51
CA ARG A 129 -17.75 -30.32 2.16
C ARG A 129 -17.93 -31.76 1.71
N LYS A 130 -17.62 -32.77 2.57
CA LYS A 130 -17.74 -34.18 2.32
C LYS A 130 -16.95 -34.70 1.11
N LEU A 131 -15.76 -34.11 0.86
CA LEU A 131 -14.83 -34.69 -0.10
C LEU A 131 -14.26 -36.01 0.38
N ALA A 132 -13.90 -36.91 -0.54
CA ALA A 132 -13.29 -38.19 -0.21
C ALA A 132 -11.87 -38.01 0.36
N GLU A 133 -11.50 -38.75 1.42
CA GLU A 133 -10.18 -38.62 2.07
C GLU A 133 -8.99 -38.75 1.10
N PRO A 134 -8.96 -39.64 0.09
CA PRO A 134 -7.84 -39.68 -0.87
C PRO A 134 -7.68 -38.39 -1.69
N GLU A 135 -8.77 -37.68 -2.00
CA GLU A 135 -8.72 -36.39 -2.68
C GLU A 135 -8.24 -35.29 -1.74
N ILE A 136 -8.67 -35.33 -0.47
CA ILE A 136 -8.22 -34.40 0.57
C ILE A 136 -6.71 -34.55 0.76
N GLU A 137 -6.20 -35.76 0.93
CA GLU A 137 -4.79 -36.04 1.11
C GLU A 137 -3.95 -35.51 -0.06
N LYS A 138 -4.35 -35.81 -1.29
CA LYS A 138 -3.66 -35.29 -2.48
C LYS A 138 -3.58 -33.77 -2.51
N ARG A 139 -4.70 -33.11 -2.24
CA ARG A 139 -4.74 -31.60 -2.22
C ARG A 139 -3.87 -31.03 -1.12
N ILE A 140 -3.85 -31.67 0.06
CA ILE A 140 -3.03 -31.22 1.18
C ILE A 140 -1.56 -31.40 0.84
N ASP A 141 -1.14 -32.54 0.29
CA ASP A 141 0.26 -32.79 -0.05
C ASP A 141 0.76 -31.76 -1.10
N GLU A 142 -0.06 -31.45 -2.12
CA GLU A 142 0.24 -30.38 -3.08
C GLU A 142 0.40 -29.00 -2.39
N LEU A 143 -0.45 -28.66 -1.43
CA LEU A 143 -0.37 -27.39 -0.70
C LEU A 143 0.81 -27.34 0.28
N LEU A 144 1.10 -28.45 0.96
CA LEU A 144 2.26 -28.54 1.86
C LEU A 144 3.57 -28.33 1.09
N GLU A 145 3.65 -28.82 -0.16
CA GLU A 145 4.81 -28.57 -1.03
C GLU A 145 4.94 -27.08 -1.38
N ILE A 146 3.86 -26.44 -1.85
CA ILE A 146 3.83 -25.02 -2.22
C ILE A 146 4.15 -24.12 -1.00
N THR A 147 3.72 -24.52 0.20
CA THR A 147 3.89 -23.75 1.43
C THR A 147 5.13 -24.14 2.24
N HIS A 148 5.93 -25.10 1.77
CA HIS A 148 7.12 -25.62 2.46
C HIS A 148 6.82 -26.11 3.89
N LEU A 149 5.75 -26.92 4.04
CA LEU A 149 5.28 -27.44 5.33
C LEU A 149 5.28 -28.98 5.40
N GLN A 150 5.96 -29.68 4.46
CA GLN A 150 5.91 -31.14 4.34
C GLN A 150 6.32 -31.84 5.66
N ASP A 151 7.40 -31.36 6.28
CA ASP A 151 7.96 -31.94 7.53
C ASP A 151 7.08 -31.66 8.75
N LEU A 152 6.13 -30.74 8.64
CA LEU A 152 5.26 -30.29 9.73
C LEU A 152 3.85 -30.89 9.66
N LYS A 153 3.57 -31.78 8.68
CA LYS A 153 2.25 -32.39 8.44
C LYS A 153 1.56 -32.89 9.71
N ASN A 154 2.33 -33.51 10.60
CA ASN A 154 1.83 -34.09 11.84
C ASN A 154 2.07 -33.24 13.09
N SER A 155 2.63 -32.04 12.94
CA SER A 155 2.89 -31.13 14.05
C SER A 155 1.62 -30.43 14.52
N TYR A 156 1.58 -30.05 15.79
CA TYR A 156 0.50 -29.24 16.36
C TYR A 156 0.86 -27.74 16.31
N PRO A 157 -0.13 -26.83 16.30
CA PRO A 157 0.09 -25.38 16.23
C PRO A 157 1.05 -24.82 17.30
N GLN A 158 1.08 -25.42 18.47
CA GLN A 158 1.98 -25.02 19.57
C GLN A 158 3.46 -25.36 19.34
N ASN A 159 3.76 -26.22 18.37
CA ASN A 159 5.11 -26.70 18.06
C ASN A 159 5.67 -26.09 16.78
N ILE A 160 5.00 -25.10 16.19
CA ILE A 160 5.40 -24.42 14.96
C ILE A 160 5.61 -22.92 15.22
N SER A 161 6.46 -22.29 14.44
CA SER A 161 6.72 -20.85 14.49
C SER A 161 5.51 -20.04 13.99
N GLY A 162 5.50 -18.73 14.29
CA GLY A 162 4.44 -17.82 13.82
C GLY A 162 4.32 -17.78 12.29
N GLY A 163 5.47 -17.81 11.57
CA GLY A 163 5.47 -17.85 10.10
C GLY A 163 4.93 -19.17 9.55
N GLU A 164 5.26 -20.31 10.17
CA GLU A 164 4.69 -21.60 9.80
C GLU A 164 3.19 -21.65 10.09
N ALA A 165 2.74 -21.14 11.24
CA ALA A 165 1.32 -21.03 11.57
C ALA A 165 0.54 -20.19 10.54
N GLN A 166 1.13 -19.12 10.04
CA GLN A 166 0.55 -18.31 8.98
C GLN A 166 0.42 -19.09 7.67
N ARG A 167 1.47 -19.84 7.27
CA ARG A 167 1.41 -20.71 6.08
C ARG A 167 0.38 -21.82 6.21
N VAL A 168 0.21 -22.41 7.40
CA VAL A 168 -0.87 -23.37 7.67
C VAL A 168 -2.25 -22.71 7.52
N ALA A 169 -2.45 -21.51 8.06
CA ALA A 169 -3.70 -20.77 7.91
C ALA A 169 -3.99 -20.43 6.43
N LEU A 170 -2.95 -20.09 5.67
CA LEU A 170 -3.08 -19.87 4.22
C LEU A 170 -3.49 -21.16 3.50
N ALA A 171 -2.80 -22.28 3.74
CA ALA A 171 -3.13 -23.57 3.13
C ALA A 171 -4.58 -23.98 3.45
N ARG A 172 -5.01 -23.80 4.71
CA ARG A 172 -6.41 -24.03 5.14
C ARG A 172 -7.41 -23.15 4.41
N ALA A 173 -7.06 -21.88 4.16
CA ALA A 173 -7.96 -20.94 3.49
C ALA A 173 -8.08 -21.23 1.98
N VAL A 174 -7.01 -21.72 1.34
CA VAL A 174 -6.99 -21.92 -0.12
C VAL A 174 -7.35 -23.33 -0.58
N ILE A 175 -7.36 -24.34 0.32
CA ILE A 175 -7.64 -25.75 -0.06
C ILE A 175 -8.99 -25.94 -0.75
N ASN A 176 -9.96 -25.11 -0.39
CA ASN A 176 -11.28 -25.10 -1.01
C ASN A 176 -11.37 -24.33 -2.32
N ARG A 177 -10.21 -23.87 -2.86
CA ARG A 177 -10.09 -23.12 -4.11
C ARG A 177 -11.02 -21.89 -4.14
N PRO A 178 -10.89 -20.96 -3.19
CA PRO A 178 -11.69 -19.74 -3.19
C PRO A 178 -11.32 -18.86 -4.39
N LYS A 179 -12.25 -18.01 -4.82
CA LYS A 179 -11.99 -17.00 -5.86
C LYS A 179 -11.19 -15.81 -5.31
N ILE A 180 -11.43 -15.46 -4.07
CA ILE A 180 -10.79 -14.37 -3.35
C ILE A 180 -10.31 -14.84 -1.99
N LEU A 181 -9.09 -14.46 -1.62
CA LEU A 181 -8.57 -14.63 -0.28
C LEU A 181 -8.58 -13.29 0.46
N LEU A 182 -9.27 -13.28 1.59
CA LEU A 182 -9.39 -12.14 2.50
C LEU A 182 -8.38 -12.28 3.64
N LEU A 183 -7.54 -11.25 3.87
CA LEU A 183 -6.49 -11.27 4.87
C LEU A 183 -6.67 -10.09 5.83
N ASP A 184 -7.07 -10.38 7.08
CA ASP A 184 -7.27 -9.36 8.12
C ASP A 184 -6.00 -9.20 8.95
N GLU A 185 -5.20 -8.16 8.67
CA GLU A 185 -3.93 -7.84 9.31
C GLU A 185 -2.97 -9.05 9.46
N PRO A 186 -2.67 -9.78 8.36
CA PRO A 186 -2.03 -11.10 8.43
C PRO A 186 -0.62 -11.10 9.02
N LEU A 187 0.04 -9.95 9.11
CA LEU A 187 1.42 -9.81 9.57
C LEU A 187 1.55 -9.05 10.90
N SER A 188 0.44 -8.55 11.47
CA SER A 188 0.46 -7.66 12.63
C SER A 188 1.02 -8.30 13.91
N ALA A 189 0.88 -9.63 14.06
CA ALA A 189 1.33 -10.38 15.24
C ALA A 189 2.83 -10.76 15.21
N LEU A 190 3.57 -10.39 14.15
CA LEU A 190 4.93 -10.84 13.91
C LEU A 190 5.97 -9.74 14.24
N ASP A 191 7.19 -10.15 14.55
CA ASP A 191 8.33 -9.23 14.68
C ASP A 191 8.73 -8.60 13.34
N PRO A 192 9.42 -7.44 13.34
CA PRO A 192 9.70 -6.68 12.11
C PRO A 192 10.57 -7.44 11.09
N SER A 193 11.49 -8.30 11.55
CA SER A 193 12.40 -9.03 10.65
C SER A 193 11.67 -10.13 9.90
N LEU A 194 10.87 -10.91 10.64
CA LEU A 194 10.03 -11.97 10.08
C LEU A 194 8.94 -11.41 9.18
N ARG A 195 8.36 -10.25 9.53
CA ARG A 195 7.34 -9.56 8.75
C ARG A 195 7.81 -9.23 7.33
N LYS A 196 9.05 -8.74 7.18
CA LYS A 196 9.62 -8.42 5.86
C LYS A 196 9.72 -9.66 4.98
N HIS A 197 10.23 -10.76 5.51
CA HIS A 197 10.37 -12.03 4.78
C HIS A 197 9.03 -12.60 4.35
N LEU A 198 8.06 -12.62 5.26
CA LEU A 198 6.72 -13.15 5.00
C LEU A 198 5.91 -12.29 4.01
N ARG A 199 6.17 -10.99 3.89
CA ARG A 199 5.59 -10.16 2.81
C ARG A 199 5.98 -10.68 1.43
N GLU A 200 7.27 -10.95 1.24
CA GLU A 200 7.80 -11.47 -0.02
C GLU A 200 7.23 -12.86 -0.33
N GLU A 201 7.16 -13.74 0.67
CA GLU A 201 6.54 -15.07 0.54
C GLU A 201 5.04 -14.99 0.18
N LEU A 202 4.26 -14.12 0.82
CA LEU A 202 2.83 -13.96 0.51
C LEU A 202 2.59 -13.47 -0.92
N VAL A 203 3.43 -12.55 -1.40
CA VAL A 203 3.37 -12.06 -2.80
C VAL A 203 3.69 -13.20 -3.78
N GLU A 204 4.70 -14.02 -3.49
CA GLU A 204 5.09 -15.14 -4.35
C GLU A 204 4.03 -16.26 -4.34
N MET A 205 3.49 -16.59 -3.17
CA MET A 205 2.39 -17.55 -3.06
C MET A 205 1.15 -17.09 -3.81
N GLN A 206 0.81 -15.79 -3.76
CA GLN A 206 -0.32 -15.25 -4.52
C GLN A 206 -0.09 -15.42 -6.04
N ARG A 207 1.13 -15.17 -6.52
CA ARG A 207 1.49 -15.38 -7.94
C ARG A 207 1.36 -16.84 -8.35
N THR A 208 1.87 -17.76 -7.52
CA THR A 208 1.83 -19.20 -7.78
C THR A 208 0.40 -19.74 -7.78
N LEU A 209 -0.44 -19.27 -6.86
CA LEU A 209 -1.83 -19.71 -6.72
C LEU A 209 -2.77 -19.05 -7.74
N GLY A 210 -2.40 -17.89 -8.28
CA GLY A 210 -3.22 -17.12 -9.23
C GLY A 210 -4.53 -16.58 -8.66
N ILE A 211 -4.67 -16.48 -7.32
CA ILE A 211 -5.89 -16.07 -6.62
C ILE A 211 -5.87 -14.55 -6.39
N THR A 212 -7.03 -13.90 -6.43
CA THR A 212 -7.19 -12.49 -6.03
C THR A 212 -7.06 -12.35 -4.52
N PHE A 213 -6.23 -11.41 -4.05
CA PHE A 213 -6.05 -11.13 -2.62
C PHE A 213 -6.65 -9.77 -2.24
N LEU A 214 -7.34 -9.74 -1.12
CA LEU A 214 -7.78 -8.51 -0.46
C LEU A 214 -7.17 -8.44 0.94
N PHE A 215 -6.19 -7.54 1.11
CA PHE A 215 -5.50 -7.30 2.37
C PHE A 215 -6.13 -6.16 3.14
N VAL A 216 -6.20 -6.30 4.45
CA VAL A 216 -6.45 -5.21 5.38
C VAL A 216 -5.20 -4.99 6.21
N THR A 217 -4.71 -3.78 6.27
CA THR A 217 -3.59 -3.41 7.13
C THR A 217 -3.70 -1.96 7.61
N HIS A 218 -2.99 -1.62 8.67
CA HIS A 218 -2.71 -0.25 9.08
C HIS A 218 -1.24 0.15 8.83
N ASP A 219 -0.42 -0.79 8.35
CA ASP A 219 1.00 -0.59 8.04
C ASP A 219 1.17 -0.12 6.60
N GLN A 220 1.78 1.07 6.45
CA GLN A 220 1.99 1.70 5.14
C GLN A 220 3.01 0.93 4.30
N GLU A 221 4.06 0.39 4.93
CA GLU A 221 5.11 -0.36 4.24
C GLU A 221 4.56 -1.66 3.66
N GLU A 222 3.68 -2.35 4.40
CA GLU A 222 2.95 -3.52 3.89
C GLU A 222 2.10 -3.15 2.69
N ALA A 223 1.25 -2.12 2.81
CA ALA A 223 0.37 -1.68 1.74
C ALA A 223 1.14 -1.28 0.49
N MET A 224 2.21 -0.48 0.64
CA MET A 224 3.01 0.02 -0.48
C MET A 224 3.80 -1.09 -1.19
N SER A 225 4.30 -2.08 -0.44
CA SER A 225 5.17 -3.14 -1.01
C SER A 225 4.40 -4.32 -1.60
N MET A 226 3.20 -4.63 -1.09
CA MET A 226 2.44 -5.81 -1.48
C MET A 226 1.34 -5.51 -2.50
N ALA A 227 0.74 -4.33 -2.48
CA ALA A 227 -0.42 -4.01 -3.29
C ALA A 227 -0.07 -3.80 -4.77
N THR A 228 -0.93 -4.29 -5.67
CA THR A 228 -1.00 -3.82 -7.07
C THR A 228 -1.91 -2.59 -7.18
N LYS A 229 -2.94 -2.56 -6.34
CA LYS A 229 -3.89 -1.45 -6.19
C LYS A 229 -4.30 -1.35 -4.73
N MET A 230 -4.54 -0.16 -4.25
CA MET A 230 -4.93 0.06 -2.85
C MET A 230 -5.92 1.20 -2.73
N CYS A 231 -6.64 1.23 -1.60
CA CYS A 231 -7.41 2.40 -1.21
C CYS A 231 -7.09 2.82 0.23
N ILE A 232 -7.22 4.12 0.49
CA ILE A 232 -7.07 4.70 1.82
C ILE A 232 -8.45 5.00 2.38
N MET A 233 -8.71 4.45 3.57
CA MET A 233 -9.95 4.64 4.29
C MET A 233 -9.76 5.57 5.49
N GLU A 234 -10.68 6.50 5.66
CA GLU A 234 -10.80 7.34 6.85
C GLU A 234 -12.26 7.45 7.28
N LYS A 235 -12.54 7.23 8.56
CA LYS A 235 -13.89 7.42 9.16
C LYS A 235 -15.02 6.79 8.34
N GLY A 236 -14.80 5.55 7.88
CA GLY A 236 -15.81 4.79 7.15
C GLY A 236 -15.99 5.17 5.68
N SER A 237 -15.13 6.01 5.11
CA SER A 237 -15.19 6.43 3.70
C SER A 237 -13.87 6.21 3.00
N ILE A 238 -13.88 6.00 1.67
CA ILE A 238 -12.69 5.93 0.84
C ILE A 238 -12.26 7.35 0.49
N LYS A 239 -10.99 7.69 0.77
CA LYS A 239 -10.41 8.99 0.42
C LYS A 239 -9.76 9.00 -0.96
N GLN A 240 -9.07 7.91 -1.29
CA GLN A 240 -8.46 7.75 -2.60
C GLN A 240 -8.20 6.27 -2.89
N SER A 241 -8.30 5.88 -4.15
CA SER A 241 -7.92 4.57 -4.66
C SER A 241 -7.04 4.72 -5.90
N GLY A 242 -6.09 3.79 -6.09
CA GLY A 242 -5.16 3.76 -7.22
C GLY A 242 -3.99 2.81 -6.95
N THR A 243 -2.94 2.90 -7.78
CA THR A 243 -1.67 2.20 -7.50
C THR A 243 -0.97 2.84 -6.31
N PRO A 244 -0.09 2.11 -5.59
CA PRO A 244 0.71 2.70 -4.52
C PRO A 244 1.47 3.97 -4.94
N ALA A 245 2.08 3.95 -6.13
CA ALA A 245 2.80 5.09 -6.68
C ALA A 245 1.87 6.30 -6.91
N ASP A 246 0.69 6.10 -7.52
CA ASP A 246 -0.27 7.19 -7.74
C ASP A 246 -0.71 7.86 -6.44
N LEU A 247 -0.95 7.07 -5.38
CA LEU A 247 -1.38 7.62 -4.10
C LEU A 247 -0.27 8.41 -3.39
N TYR A 248 0.97 7.96 -3.56
CA TYR A 248 2.14 8.61 -2.96
C TYR A 248 2.55 9.89 -3.69
N GLU A 249 2.62 9.82 -5.02
CA GLU A 249 3.08 10.92 -5.87
C GLU A 249 2.00 11.97 -6.14
N ARG A 250 0.72 11.54 -6.20
CA ARG A 250 -0.44 12.38 -6.56
C ARG A 250 -1.57 12.26 -5.55
N PRO A 251 -1.33 12.59 -4.28
CA PRO A 251 -2.36 12.55 -3.24
C PRO A 251 -3.45 13.59 -3.55
N LYS A 252 -4.72 13.18 -3.37
CA LYS A 252 -5.89 14.05 -3.61
C LYS A 252 -6.29 14.90 -2.40
N SER A 253 -5.73 14.63 -1.22
CA SER A 253 -5.98 15.40 -0.01
C SER A 253 -4.74 15.47 0.88
N SER A 254 -4.66 16.48 1.73
CA SER A 254 -3.63 16.62 2.75
C SER A 254 -3.60 15.43 3.72
N PHE A 255 -4.76 14.85 4.00
CA PHE A 255 -4.88 13.61 4.76
C PHE A 255 -4.12 12.46 4.08
N VAL A 256 -4.38 12.18 2.80
CA VAL A 256 -3.71 11.10 2.06
C VAL A 256 -2.21 11.32 1.98
N ALA A 257 -1.79 12.56 1.69
CA ALA A 257 -0.38 12.93 1.59
C ALA A 257 0.38 12.68 2.91
N ASN A 258 -0.17 13.14 4.04
CA ASN A 258 0.40 12.94 5.37
C ASN A 258 0.30 11.50 5.86
N PHE A 259 -0.77 10.80 5.48
CA PHE A 259 -0.98 9.42 5.90
C PHE A 259 0.03 8.46 5.25
N LEU A 260 0.48 8.70 4.02
CA LEU A 260 1.44 7.84 3.31
C LEU A 260 2.90 8.20 3.57
N GLY A 261 3.19 9.32 4.21
CA GLY A 261 4.55 9.74 4.53
C GLY A 261 4.59 11.20 4.95
N GLU A 262 5.74 11.63 5.42
CA GLU A 262 5.93 13.04 5.78
C GLU A 262 5.92 13.94 4.54
N ILE A 263 5.42 15.16 4.70
CA ILE A 263 5.45 16.20 3.69
C ILE A 263 5.89 17.52 4.30
N ASN A 264 6.51 18.37 3.50
CA ASN A 264 6.68 19.79 3.79
C ASN A 264 5.55 20.57 3.12
N CYS A 265 4.90 21.43 3.88
CA CYS A 265 3.89 22.36 3.39
C CYS A 265 4.49 23.74 3.24
N LEU A 266 4.44 24.32 2.05
CA LEU A 266 4.92 25.64 1.71
C LEU A 266 3.71 26.53 1.38
N ASN A 267 3.47 27.52 2.22
CA ASN A 267 2.38 28.47 2.07
C ASN A 267 2.90 29.75 1.47
N GLY A 268 2.26 30.25 0.43
CA GLY A 268 2.69 31.47 -0.19
C GLY A 268 1.65 32.12 -1.09
N ARG A 269 2.02 33.24 -1.69
CA ARG A 269 1.18 33.96 -2.64
C ARG A 269 1.74 33.80 -4.04
N VAL A 270 0.88 33.51 -5.00
CA VAL A 270 1.25 33.42 -6.42
C VAL A 270 1.65 34.82 -6.92
N GLU A 271 2.91 34.97 -7.32
CA GLU A 271 3.45 36.24 -7.89
C GLU A 271 3.34 36.30 -9.41
N GLN A 272 3.66 35.19 -10.08
CA GLN A 272 3.76 35.15 -11.53
C GLN A 272 3.37 33.80 -12.07
N LYS A 273 2.71 33.81 -13.23
CA LYS A 273 2.41 32.64 -14.03
C LYS A 273 3.00 32.77 -15.42
N THR A 274 3.78 31.80 -15.85
CA THR A 274 4.38 31.76 -17.19
C THR A 274 4.09 30.39 -17.82
N GLY A 275 3.06 30.32 -18.66
CA GLY A 275 2.57 29.04 -19.19
C GLY A 275 2.06 28.12 -18.08
N ASN A 276 2.65 26.92 -17.96
CA ASN A 276 2.33 25.96 -16.89
C ASN A 276 3.19 26.13 -15.63
N MET A 277 4.13 27.07 -15.62
CA MET A 277 5.00 27.32 -14.48
C MET A 277 4.44 28.45 -13.63
N THR A 278 4.31 28.22 -12.33
CA THR A 278 3.85 29.20 -11.35
C THR A 278 4.96 29.51 -10.36
N THR A 279 5.19 30.80 -10.07
CA THR A 279 6.11 31.26 -9.03
C THR A 279 5.32 31.65 -7.80
N LEU A 280 5.65 31.02 -6.66
CA LEU A 280 5.07 31.26 -5.35
C LEU A 280 6.06 32.02 -4.47
N SER A 281 5.65 33.14 -3.93
CA SER A 281 6.40 33.89 -2.92
C SER A 281 6.10 33.34 -1.52
N LEU A 282 7.14 32.91 -0.81
CA LEU A 282 7.07 32.45 0.58
C LEU A 282 7.45 33.59 1.56
N GLY A 283 7.27 34.83 1.13
CA GLY A 283 7.63 36.01 1.93
C GLY A 283 9.14 36.10 2.21
N LYS A 284 9.51 36.08 3.50
CA LYS A 284 10.92 36.14 3.92
C LYS A 284 11.73 34.90 3.56
N SER A 285 11.10 33.78 3.36
CA SER A 285 11.75 32.49 3.05
C SER A 285 12.12 32.33 1.56
N GLY A 286 11.76 33.32 0.71
CA GLY A 286 12.15 33.31 -0.69
C GLY A 286 11.02 32.96 -1.64
N LYS A 287 11.38 32.39 -2.80
CA LYS A 287 10.42 32.02 -3.85
C LYS A 287 10.68 30.59 -4.33
N ILE A 288 9.61 29.93 -4.73
CA ILE A 288 9.68 28.60 -5.36
C ILE A 288 8.88 28.61 -6.67
N GLN A 289 9.22 27.67 -7.55
CA GLN A 289 8.50 27.41 -8.78
C GLN A 289 7.90 26.00 -8.76
N PHE A 290 6.77 25.84 -9.42
CA PHE A 290 6.13 24.54 -9.59
C PHE A 290 5.30 24.49 -10.88
N ILE A 291 4.96 23.29 -11.32
CA ILE A 291 4.22 23.06 -12.55
C ILE A 291 2.74 22.96 -12.23
N ALA A 292 2.01 24.07 -12.32
CA ALA A 292 0.55 24.13 -12.29
C ALA A 292 0.05 25.48 -12.80
N GLY A 293 -1.17 25.47 -13.34
CA GLY A 293 -1.81 26.69 -13.85
C GLY A 293 -2.70 27.36 -12.80
N VAL A 294 -2.10 27.96 -11.76
CA VAL A 294 -2.84 28.67 -10.71
C VAL A 294 -2.96 30.16 -11.04
N ASP A 295 -4.09 30.78 -10.67
CA ASP A 295 -4.32 32.22 -10.87
C ASP A 295 -3.41 33.07 -10.00
N GLU A 296 -2.93 34.20 -10.56
CA GLU A 296 -2.09 35.16 -9.85
C GLU A 296 -2.81 35.78 -8.63
N ASN A 297 -2.03 36.23 -7.67
CA ASN A 297 -2.47 36.92 -6.45
C ASN A 297 -3.34 36.08 -5.48
N LYS A 298 -3.47 34.76 -5.67
CA LYS A 298 -4.11 33.85 -4.71
C LYS A 298 -3.09 33.28 -3.72
N GLU A 299 -3.54 33.04 -2.49
CA GLU A 299 -2.80 32.23 -1.54
C GLU A 299 -2.86 30.77 -2.01
N GLN A 300 -1.72 30.09 -1.95
CA GLN A 300 -1.57 28.73 -2.42
C GLN A 300 -0.71 27.92 -1.47
N GLN A 301 -1.10 26.67 -1.28
CA GLN A 301 -0.30 25.66 -0.59
C GLN A 301 0.34 24.74 -1.61
N CYS A 302 1.64 24.52 -1.44
CA CYS A 302 2.39 23.54 -2.21
C CYS A 302 3.09 22.58 -1.26
N TYR A 303 3.38 21.40 -1.74
CA TYR A 303 3.94 20.34 -0.94
C TYR A 303 5.16 19.74 -1.62
N VAL A 304 6.13 19.31 -0.81
CA VAL A 304 7.31 18.57 -1.27
C VAL A 304 7.69 17.48 -0.27
N ARG A 305 8.08 16.32 -0.75
CA ARG A 305 8.52 15.20 0.08
C ARG A 305 9.91 15.44 0.64
N PRO A 306 10.20 15.14 1.93
CA PRO A 306 11.51 15.34 2.53
C PRO A 306 12.66 14.60 1.83
N GLU A 307 12.40 13.45 1.22
CA GLU A 307 13.38 12.63 0.49
C GLU A 307 13.76 13.18 -0.89
N ASN A 308 12.96 14.09 -1.44
CA ASN A 308 13.24 14.77 -2.71
C ASN A 308 14.09 16.04 -2.52
N ILE A 309 14.46 16.34 -1.27
CA ILE A 309 15.22 17.52 -0.90
C ILE A 309 16.65 17.12 -0.55
N PHE A 310 17.62 17.90 -0.99
CA PHE A 310 19.03 17.69 -0.69
C PHE A 310 19.75 18.98 -0.40
N PHE A 311 20.87 18.92 0.30
CA PHE A 311 21.71 20.08 0.55
C PHE A 311 22.43 20.52 -0.72
N TYR A 312 22.58 21.82 -0.87
CA TYR A 312 23.34 22.41 -1.99
C TYR A 312 24.74 21.80 -2.06
N SER A 313 25.11 21.37 -3.25
CA SER A 313 26.47 20.95 -3.62
C SER A 313 26.80 21.64 -4.96
N ASN A 314 28.11 21.82 -5.23
CA ASN A 314 28.58 22.43 -6.49
C ASN A 314 28.35 21.55 -7.73
N GLN A 315 27.44 20.60 -7.69
CA GLN A 315 27.09 19.73 -8.83
C GLN A 315 26.09 20.46 -9.74
N GLU A 316 26.30 20.37 -11.03
CA GLU A 316 25.34 20.83 -12.03
C GLU A 316 24.08 19.95 -12.01
N HIS A 317 22.91 20.57 -12.04
CA HIS A 317 21.62 19.90 -12.11
C HIS A 317 21.04 20.09 -13.52
N ASN A 318 20.66 19.01 -14.18
CA ASN A 318 20.11 19.02 -15.54
C ASN A 318 18.64 19.48 -15.61
N GLN A 319 18.04 19.87 -14.48
CA GLN A 319 16.64 20.28 -14.38
C GLN A 319 16.49 21.55 -13.55
N PRO A 320 15.41 22.32 -13.74
CA PRO A 320 15.12 23.51 -12.93
C PRO A 320 14.96 23.14 -11.46
N MET A 321 15.67 23.89 -10.60
CA MET A 321 15.71 23.65 -9.16
C MET A 321 15.17 24.82 -8.37
N ASN A 322 14.41 24.53 -7.33
CA ASN A 322 14.10 25.45 -6.24
C ASN A 322 15.23 25.46 -5.22
N SER A 323 15.42 26.60 -4.55
CA SER A 323 16.41 26.76 -3.50
C SER A 323 15.79 27.52 -2.33
N LEU A 324 15.95 26.98 -1.12
CA LEU A 324 15.59 27.65 0.14
C LEU A 324 16.78 27.65 1.08
N GLU A 325 16.85 28.68 1.94
CA GLU A 325 17.89 28.83 2.95
C GLU A 325 17.26 28.85 4.34
N GLY A 326 17.97 28.30 5.32
CA GLY A 326 17.52 28.30 6.69
C GLY A 326 18.59 27.85 7.66
N ILE A 327 18.25 27.74 8.94
CA ILE A 327 19.15 27.32 10.01
C ILE A 327 18.85 25.88 10.37
N LEU A 328 19.88 25.04 10.40
CA LEU A 328 19.75 23.63 10.78
C LEU A 328 19.51 23.51 12.29
N ILE A 329 18.31 23.08 12.69
CA ILE A 329 17.92 22.99 14.10
C ILE A 329 17.98 21.59 14.69
N SER A 330 17.90 20.53 13.85
CA SER A 330 17.91 19.14 14.32
C SER A 330 18.51 18.19 13.29
N ILE A 331 19.24 17.18 13.79
CA ILE A 331 19.79 16.05 13.01
C ILE A 331 19.42 14.77 13.75
N ASN A 332 18.63 13.91 13.11
CA ASN A 332 18.20 12.63 13.70
C ASN A 332 18.59 11.47 12.78
N PHE A 333 19.36 10.53 13.30
CA PHE A 333 19.82 9.35 12.58
C PHE A 333 18.87 8.16 12.80
N PHE A 334 18.38 7.55 11.72
CA PHE A 334 17.46 6.40 11.73
C PHE A 334 18.09 5.13 11.14
N GLY A 335 19.41 5.05 11.03
CA GLY A 335 20.13 3.92 10.44
C GLY A 335 20.25 4.04 8.92
N ASN A 336 19.21 3.77 8.17
CA ASN A 336 19.21 3.83 6.69
C ASN A 336 19.12 5.26 6.14
N HIS A 337 18.58 6.19 6.90
CA HIS A 337 18.48 7.61 6.54
C HIS A 337 18.75 8.52 7.73
N THR A 338 19.06 9.78 7.42
CA THR A 338 19.19 10.86 8.41
C THR A 338 18.16 11.93 8.08
N ARG A 339 17.41 12.34 9.09
CA ARG A 339 16.42 13.40 9.02
C ARG A 339 16.99 14.69 9.59
N TYR A 340 16.84 15.76 8.84
CA TYR A 340 17.23 17.10 9.21
C TYR A 340 15.97 17.96 9.32
N GLN A 341 16.00 18.91 10.28
CA GLN A 341 14.99 19.95 10.39
C GLN A 341 15.67 21.30 10.23
N ILE A 342 15.14 22.12 9.35
CA ILE A 342 15.67 23.43 9.00
C ILE A 342 14.59 24.46 9.32
N GLU A 343 14.93 25.49 10.07
CA GLU A 343 14.06 26.63 10.34
C GLU A 343 14.23 27.64 9.22
N LEU A 344 13.18 27.92 8.48
CA LEU A 344 13.17 28.93 7.43
C LEU A 344 13.03 30.34 8.03
N ALA A 345 13.21 31.38 7.21
CA ALA A 345 13.20 32.77 7.66
C ALA A 345 11.84 33.28 8.19
N ASP A 346 10.74 32.56 7.91
CA ASP A 346 9.41 32.79 8.46
C ASP A 346 9.11 32.00 9.75
N GLY A 347 10.09 31.20 10.24
CA GLY A 347 9.96 30.34 11.40
C GLY A 347 9.32 28.97 11.11
N SER A 348 8.98 28.67 9.86
CA SER A 348 8.45 27.36 9.49
C SER A 348 9.55 26.30 9.49
N ILE A 349 9.17 25.06 9.82
CA ILE A 349 10.10 23.93 9.86
C ILE A 349 10.05 23.15 8.54
N PHE A 350 11.21 23.09 7.88
CA PHE A 350 11.40 22.38 6.63
C PHE A 350 12.22 21.10 6.87
N LYS A 351 11.68 19.96 6.51
CA LYS A 351 12.26 18.63 6.76
C LYS A 351 12.99 18.14 5.53
N VAL A 352 14.16 17.55 5.74
CA VAL A 352 14.98 16.90 4.70
C VAL A 352 15.30 15.48 5.18
N SER A 353 15.14 14.49 4.29
CA SER A 353 15.45 13.09 4.60
C SER A 353 16.48 12.57 3.59
N LEU A 354 17.71 12.33 4.02
CA LEU A 354 18.77 11.84 3.16
C LEU A 354 19.13 10.40 3.49
N HIS A 355 19.28 9.57 2.46
CA HIS A 355 19.86 8.25 2.62
C HIS A 355 21.27 8.36 3.24
N HIS A 356 21.62 7.44 4.16
CA HIS A 356 22.82 7.52 5.00
C HIS A 356 24.11 7.85 4.22
N ARG A 357 24.37 7.20 3.08
CA ARG A 357 25.56 7.50 2.24
C ARG A 357 25.64 8.97 1.79
N LYS A 358 24.51 9.59 1.49
CA LYS A 358 24.45 11.02 1.10
C LYS A 358 24.60 11.94 2.31
N ALA A 359 24.07 11.53 3.47
CA ALA A 359 24.16 12.29 4.72
C ALA A 359 25.61 12.45 5.21
N VAL A 360 26.41 11.38 5.14
CA VAL A 360 27.83 11.38 5.57
C VAL A 360 28.71 12.32 4.76
N GLN A 361 28.33 12.68 3.53
CA GLN A 361 29.07 13.59 2.67
C GLN A 361 28.96 15.05 3.12
N HIS A 362 27.94 15.40 3.89
CA HIS A 362 27.68 16.75 4.37
C HIS A 362 28.19 16.90 5.82
N LYS A 363 29.32 17.61 6.00
CA LYS A 363 29.83 18.00 7.33
C LYS A 363 29.07 19.24 7.82
N ILE A 364 27.78 19.07 8.15
CA ILE A 364 26.93 20.12 8.66
C ILE A 364 26.56 19.86 10.11
N SER A 365 26.45 20.91 10.90
CA SER A 365 26.18 20.87 12.33
C SER A 365 24.95 21.69 12.67
N ARG A 366 24.33 21.38 13.82
CA ARG A 366 23.23 22.19 14.34
C ARG A 366 23.67 23.64 14.53
N GLY A 367 22.86 24.58 14.04
CA GLY A 367 23.13 26.01 14.06
C GLY A 367 23.74 26.53 12.75
N ASP A 368 24.17 25.66 11.84
CA ASP A 368 24.72 26.09 10.56
C ASP A 368 23.61 26.67 9.67
N GLN A 369 23.96 27.71 8.95
CA GLN A 369 23.14 28.20 7.83
C GLN A 369 23.33 27.25 6.66
N VAL A 370 22.22 26.71 6.15
CA VAL A 370 22.23 25.70 5.08
C VAL A 370 21.34 26.15 3.92
N ARG A 371 21.72 25.72 2.72
CA ARG A 371 20.92 25.87 1.52
C ARG A 371 20.48 24.49 1.06
N VAL A 372 19.20 24.35 0.78
CA VAL A 372 18.59 23.12 0.26
C VAL A 372 18.03 23.34 -1.13
N LEU A 373 18.03 22.24 -1.91
CA LEU A 373 17.56 22.21 -3.29
C LEU A 373 16.50 21.12 -3.45
N PHE A 374 15.52 21.34 -4.32
CA PHE A 374 14.55 20.35 -4.77
C PHE A 374 14.05 20.72 -6.17
N ALA A 375 13.70 19.72 -6.97
CA ALA A 375 13.28 19.97 -8.33
C ALA A 375 11.91 20.68 -8.38
N VAL A 376 11.72 21.48 -9.42
CA VAL A 376 10.43 22.13 -9.71
C VAL A 376 9.34 21.07 -9.92
N SER A 377 9.68 19.93 -10.52
CA SER A 377 8.78 18.78 -10.74
C SER A 377 8.36 18.04 -9.47
N ASP A 378 9.14 18.17 -8.37
CA ASP A 378 8.87 17.47 -7.12
C ASP A 378 7.87 18.22 -6.22
N VAL A 379 7.54 19.43 -6.62
CA VAL A 379 6.53 20.25 -5.93
C VAL A 379 5.15 19.91 -6.49
N PHE A 380 4.25 19.48 -5.61
CA PHE A 380 2.88 19.14 -5.99
C PHE A 380 1.86 19.98 -5.22
N GLN A 381 0.66 20.05 -5.79
CA GLN A 381 -0.49 20.70 -5.18
C GLN A 381 -1.54 19.66 -4.79
N ILE A 382 -2.31 19.99 -3.78
CA ILE A 382 -3.47 19.21 -3.38
C ILE A 382 -4.69 20.11 -3.61
N ASN A 383 -5.54 19.70 -4.54
CA ASN A 383 -6.82 20.36 -4.77
C ASN A 383 -7.85 19.72 -3.86
N GLU A 384 -8.01 20.27 -2.66
CA GLU A 384 -9.11 19.89 -1.77
C GLU A 384 -10.40 20.50 -2.34
N ASN A 385 -11.23 19.65 -2.99
CA ASN A 385 -12.59 20.02 -3.40
C ASN A 385 -13.55 19.92 -2.22
#